data_416f280b7590c90bb006400784d6838b
#
_entry.id   416f280b7590c90bb006400784d6838b
#
_cell.length_a   1.000
_cell.length_b   1.000
_cell.length_c   1.000
_cell.angle_alpha   90.00
_cell.angle_beta   90.00
_cell.angle_gamma   90.00
#
_symmetry.space_group_name_H-M   'P 1'
#
loop_
_entity.id
_entity.type
_entity.pdbx_description
1 polymer ?
#
loop_
_entity_poly.entity_id
_entity_poly.type
_entity_poly.pdbx_seq_one_letter_code
_entity_poly.pdbx_strand_id
1 'polypeptide(L)'
;TEITPAQASLIYANEADVLNVAMFGMTAKQWRDLNPEKKYNMRDYATVNELICLSNMENLNAVFIDQGMPQGERLVKLNQIAIQQMRVLEDDGDDRKYLK
;
A
#
# COMPACT_ATOMS: atom_id res chain seq x y z
N THR A 1 -9.08 2.01 0.36
CA THR A 1 -9.60 2.85 -0.74
C THR A 1 -9.17 2.28 -2.08
N GLU A 2 -10.12 2.12 -2.98
CA GLU A 2 -9.83 1.57 -4.30
C GLU A 2 -9.08 2.56 -5.18
N ILE A 3 -8.16 2.03 -5.98
CA ILE A 3 -7.44 2.80 -6.98
C ILE A 3 -8.40 3.20 -8.09
N THR A 4 -8.37 4.46 -8.47
CA THR A 4 -9.17 4.96 -9.59
C THR A 4 -8.53 4.55 -10.93
N PRO A 5 -9.32 4.48 -12.02
CA PRO A 5 -8.73 4.23 -13.35
C PRO A 5 -7.66 5.26 -13.73
N ALA A 6 -7.83 6.52 -13.32
CA ALA A 6 -6.82 7.55 -13.57
C ALA A 6 -5.51 7.24 -12.87
N GLN A 7 -5.56 6.81 -11.60
CA GLN A 7 -4.35 6.40 -10.86
C GLN A 7 -3.68 5.20 -11.50
N ALA A 8 -4.45 4.22 -11.95
CA ALA A 8 -3.92 3.01 -12.58
C ALA A 8 -3.24 3.30 -13.92
N SER A 9 -3.63 4.36 -14.60
CA SER A 9 -3.07 4.72 -15.91
C SER A 9 -1.82 5.60 -15.81
N LEU A 10 -1.50 6.12 -14.63
CA LEU A 10 -0.30 6.92 -14.41
C LEU A 10 0.94 6.03 -14.39
N ILE A 11 2.07 6.59 -14.84
CA ILE A 11 3.37 5.92 -14.73
C ILE A 11 4.09 6.52 -13.54
N TYR A 12 4.39 5.70 -12.54
CA TYR A 12 5.07 6.14 -11.33
C TYR A 12 6.59 5.99 -11.49
N ALA A 13 7.32 6.90 -10.86
CA ALA A 13 8.76 7.01 -11.04
C ALA A 13 9.53 5.79 -10.51
N ASN A 14 9.02 5.15 -9.46
CA ASN A 14 9.69 4.01 -8.84
C ASN A 14 8.69 3.09 -8.16
N GLU A 15 9.16 1.93 -7.72
CA GLU A 15 8.30 0.92 -7.08
C GLU A 15 7.83 1.35 -5.70
N ALA A 16 8.58 2.20 -5.00
CA ALA A 16 8.11 2.74 -3.72
C ALA A 16 6.85 3.59 -3.92
N ASP A 17 6.78 4.36 -5.00
CA ASP A 17 5.58 5.13 -5.34
C ASP A 17 4.39 4.21 -5.61
N VAL A 18 4.60 3.14 -6.37
CA VAL A 18 3.53 2.16 -6.66
C VAL A 18 2.98 1.58 -5.36
N LEU A 19 3.85 1.18 -4.46
CA LEU A 19 3.46 0.59 -3.18
C LEU A 19 2.74 1.60 -2.28
N ASN A 20 3.22 2.84 -2.24
CA ASN A 20 2.58 3.88 -1.46
C ASN A 20 1.18 4.19 -1.99
N VAL A 21 1.01 4.28 -3.31
CA VAL A 21 -0.31 4.52 -3.90
C VAL A 21 -1.23 3.33 -3.64
N ALA A 22 -0.72 2.10 -3.78
CA ALA A 22 -1.52 0.89 -3.53
C ALA A 22 -2.00 0.82 -2.08
N MET A 23 -1.17 1.23 -1.12
CA MET A 23 -1.49 1.14 0.30
C MET A 23 -2.24 2.37 0.83
N PHE A 24 -1.76 3.57 0.48
CA PHE A 24 -2.20 4.83 1.09
C PHE A 24 -3.00 5.72 0.13
N GLY A 25 -3.10 5.36 -1.14
CA GLY A 25 -3.82 6.14 -2.14
C GLY A 25 -3.05 7.34 -2.67
N MET A 26 -1.79 7.51 -2.30
CA MET A 26 -0.97 8.64 -2.74
C MET A 26 0.51 8.31 -2.65
N THR A 27 1.33 9.03 -3.41
CA THR A 27 2.78 8.95 -3.31
C THR A 27 3.29 9.70 -2.08
N ALA A 28 4.54 9.43 -1.69
CA ALA A 28 5.17 10.17 -0.60
C ALA A 28 5.22 11.68 -0.89
N LYS A 29 5.48 12.05 -2.14
CA LYS A 29 5.52 13.46 -2.53
C LYS A 29 4.14 14.12 -2.38
N GLN A 30 3.09 13.45 -2.84
CA GLN A 30 1.73 13.95 -2.71
C GLN A 30 1.34 14.13 -1.25
N TRP A 31 1.70 13.16 -0.41
CA TRP A 31 1.44 13.24 1.03
C TRP A 31 2.18 14.43 1.65
N ARG A 32 3.44 14.63 1.28
CA ARG A 32 4.26 15.73 1.81
C ARG A 32 3.67 17.08 1.41
N ASP A 33 3.21 17.20 0.17
CA ASP A 33 2.59 18.43 -0.32
C ASP A 33 1.30 18.75 0.44
N LEU A 34 0.56 17.72 0.87
CA LEU A 34 -0.66 17.87 1.67
C LEU A 34 -0.38 18.09 3.16
N ASN A 35 0.82 17.75 3.63
CA ASN A 35 1.18 17.83 5.05
C ASN A 35 2.52 18.56 5.24
N PRO A 36 2.63 19.82 4.78
CA PRO A 36 3.91 20.51 4.81
C PRO A 36 4.43 20.78 6.24
N GLU A 37 3.54 20.81 7.23
CA GLU A 37 3.90 21.02 8.64
C GLU A 37 4.40 19.76 9.33
N LYS A 38 4.24 18.57 8.70
CA LYS A 38 4.67 17.31 9.30
C LYS A 38 6.18 17.15 9.18
N LYS A 39 6.80 16.66 10.24
CA LYS A 39 8.24 16.57 10.36
C LYS A 39 8.84 15.35 9.69
N TYR A 40 8.13 14.23 9.72
CA TYR A 40 8.63 12.93 9.26
C TYR A 40 8.01 12.52 7.93
N ASN A 41 8.43 11.37 7.39
CA ASN A 41 7.92 10.83 6.15
C ASN A 41 6.55 10.16 6.35
N MET A 42 5.82 9.96 5.26
CA MET A 42 4.48 9.36 5.29
C MET A 42 4.47 8.03 6.05
N ARG A 43 5.45 7.15 5.79
CA ARG A 43 5.50 5.83 6.43
C ARG A 43 5.75 5.90 7.93
N ASP A 44 6.34 6.98 8.42
CA ASP A 44 6.56 7.17 9.86
C ASP A 44 5.26 7.39 10.62
N TYR A 45 4.20 7.77 9.94
CA TYR A 45 2.87 7.95 10.52
C TYR A 45 1.94 6.76 10.26
N ALA A 46 2.44 5.71 9.61
CA ALA A 46 1.65 4.51 9.34
C ALA A 46 1.47 3.68 10.60
N THR A 47 0.35 2.97 10.68
CA THR A 47 0.10 2.01 11.75
C THR A 47 0.96 0.77 11.58
N VAL A 48 1.08 -0.02 12.64
CA VAL A 48 1.81 -1.31 12.59
C VAL A 48 1.18 -2.24 11.55
N ASN A 49 -0.15 -2.30 11.51
CA ASN A 49 -0.86 -3.15 10.53
C ASN A 49 -0.58 -2.69 9.10
N GLU A 50 -0.55 -1.38 8.86
CA GLU A 50 -0.19 -0.83 7.55
C GLU A 50 1.23 -1.20 7.15
N LEU A 51 2.18 -1.14 8.08
CA LEU A 51 3.56 -1.50 7.80
C LEU A 51 3.72 -3.00 7.53
N ILE A 52 3.00 -3.85 8.24
CA ILE A 52 2.98 -5.30 7.99
C ILE A 52 2.44 -5.56 6.58
N CYS A 53 1.32 -4.96 6.24
CA CYS A 53 0.72 -5.09 4.92
C CYS A 53 1.67 -4.62 3.83
N LEU A 54 2.31 -3.47 4.04
CA LEU A 54 3.26 -2.91 3.08
C LEU A 54 4.43 -3.86 2.83
N SER A 55 4.96 -4.47 3.88
CA SER A 55 6.04 -5.44 3.78
C SER A 55 5.63 -6.65 2.93
N ASN A 56 4.42 -7.16 3.16
CA ASN A 56 3.87 -8.27 2.36
C ASN A 56 3.71 -7.86 0.90
N MET A 57 3.26 -6.64 0.65
CA MET A 57 3.08 -6.13 -0.71
C MET A 57 4.40 -5.95 -1.44
N GLU A 58 5.47 -5.58 -0.74
CA GLU A 58 6.79 -5.48 -1.33
C GLU A 58 7.24 -6.83 -1.90
N ASN A 59 7.02 -7.90 -1.14
CA ASN A 59 7.34 -9.26 -1.58
C ASN A 59 6.49 -9.69 -2.77
N LEU A 60 5.20 -9.43 -2.72
CA LEU A 60 4.27 -9.78 -3.80
C LEU A 60 4.57 -8.98 -5.06
N ASN A 61 4.91 -7.71 -4.92
CA ASN A 61 5.26 -6.88 -6.06
C ASN A 61 6.51 -7.42 -6.77
N ALA A 62 7.50 -7.88 -6.01
CA ALA A 62 8.70 -8.50 -6.60
C ALA A 62 8.33 -9.72 -7.44
N VAL A 63 7.42 -10.57 -6.95
CA VAL A 63 6.91 -11.73 -7.69
C VAL A 63 6.19 -11.29 -8.96
N PHE A 64 5.32 -10.28 -8.88
CA PHE A 64 4.59 -9.79 -10.04
C PHE A 64 5.51 -9.19 -11.10
N ILE A 65 6.55 -8.49 -10.68
CA ILE A 65 7.58 -7.97 -11.60
C ILE A 65 8.26 -9.12 -12.32
N ASP A 66 8.65 -10.15 -11.58
CA ASP A 66 9.30 -11.33 -12.14
C ASP A 66 8.41 -12.05 -13.15
N GLN A 67 7.11 -12.01 -12.95
CA GLN A 67 6.11 -12.58 -13.86
C GLN A 67 5.84 -11.69 -15.08
N GLY A 68 6.46 -10.51 -15.16
CA GLY A 68 6.28 -9.58 -16.27
C GLY A 68 4.99 -8.79 -16.22
N MET A 69 4.35 -8.69 -15.04
CA MET A 69 3.11 -7.95 -14.90
C MET A 69 3.35 -6.44 -15.02
N PRO A 70 2.63 -5.74 -15.93
CA PRO A 70 2.80 -4.29 -16.10
C PRO A 70 2.46 -3.50 -14.84
N GLN A 71 3.06 -2.31 -14.70
CA GLN A 71 2.91 -1.48 -13.51
C GLN A 71 1.45 -1.19 -13.16
N GLY A 72 0.62 -0.82 -14.13
CA GLY A 72 -0.79 -0.51 -13.87
C GLY A 72 -1.56 -1.70 -13.32
N GLU A 73 -1.33 -2.90 -13.86
CA GLU A 73 -1.93 -4.12 -13.34
C GLU A 73 -1.45 -4.43 -11.93
N ARG A 74 -0.14 -4.26 -11.68
CA ARG A 74 0.42 -4.48 -10.36
C ARG A 74 -0.21 -3.56 -9.32
N LEU A 75 -0.35 -2.28 -9.68
CA LEU A 75 -0.96 -1.29 -8.79
C LEU A 75 -2.38 -1.70 -8.39
N VAL A 76 -3.21 -2.04 -9.36
CA VAL A 76 -4.59 -2.46 -9.09
C VAL A 76 -4.62 -3.70 -8.21
N LYS A 77 -3.81 -4.71 -8.55
CA LYS A 77 -3.78 -5.97 -7.81
C LYS A 77 -3.25 -5.78 -6.40
N LEU A 78 -2.19 -5.01 -6.22
CA LEU A 78 -1.63 -4.71 -4.91
C LEU A 78 -2.62 -3.94 -4.05
N ASN A 79 -3.35 -2.99 -4.64
CA ASN A 79 -4.38 -2.25 -3.91
C ASN A 79 -5.50 -3.16 -3.42
N GLN A 80 -5.97 -4.09 -4.25
CA GLN A 80 -6.98 -5.08 -3.85
C GLN A 80 -6.47 -5.95 -2.71
N ILE A 81 -5.22 -6.39 -2.80
CA ILE A 81 -4.58 -7.18 -1.75
C ILE A 81 -4.46 -6.38 -0.46
N ALA A 82 -4.06 -5.10 -0.56
CA ALA A 82 -3.93 -4.23 0.60
C ALA A 82 -5.27 -4.07 1.33
N ILE A 83 -6.34 -3.83 0.59
CA ILE A 83 -7.69 -3.70 1.17
C ILE A 83 -8.07 -4.99 1.90
N GLN A 84 -7.84 -6.14 1.27
CA GLN A 84 -8.17 -7.44 1.86
C GLN A 84 -7.31 -7.73 3.09
N GLN A 85 -6.01 -7.51 3.01
CA GLN A 85 -5.11 -7.77 4.13
C GLN A 85 -5.37 -6.86 5.32
N MET A 86 -5.65 -5.59 5.09
CA MET A 86 -5.97 -4.68 6.17
C MET A 86 -7.25 -5.11 6.89
N ARG A 87 -8.23 -5.60 6.14
CA ARG A 87 -9.45 -6.15 6.74
C ARG A 87 -9.14 -7.34 7.63
N VAL A 88 -8.31 -8.27 7.15
CA VAL A 88 -7.92 -9.45 7.91
C VAL A 88 -7.12 -9.07 9.16
N LEU A 89 -6.14 -8.18 9.03
CA LEU A 89 -5.30 -7.75 10.15
C LEU A 89 -6.10 -7.05 11.24
N GLU A 90 -7.07 -6.24 10.86
CA GLU A 90 -7.92 -5.54 11.81
C GLU A 90 -8.92 -6.48 12.48
N ASP A 91 -9.46 -7.44 11.73
CA ASP A 91 -10.33 -8.47 12.29
C ASP A 91 -9.56 -9.40 13.23
N ASP A 92 -8.31 -9.76 12.88
CA ASP A 92 -7.45 -10.57 13.73
C ASP A 92 -7.19 -9.91 15.08
N GLY A 93 -7.17 -8.59 15.14
CA GLY A 93 -7.05 -7.86 16.39
C GLY A 93 -8.16 -8.20 17.36
N ASP A 94 -9.37 -8.41 16.84
CA ASP A 94 -10.53 -8.84 17.63
C ASP A 94 -10.46 -10.32 17.97
N ASP A 95 -10.04 -11.14 17.03
CA ASP A 95 -9.99 -12.58 17.19
C ASP A 95 -8.94 -13.03 18.20
N ARG A 96 -7.86 -12.28 18.35
CA ARG A 96 -6.79 -12.63 19.27
C ARG A 96 -7.23 -12.81 20.71
N LYS A 97 -8.26 -12.13 21.11
CA LYS A 97 -8.78 -12.27 22.48
C LYS A 97 -9.27 -13.67 22.78
N TYR A 98 -9.53 -14.47 21.75
CA TYR A 98 -9.98 -15.85 21.89
C TYR A 98 -8.82 -16.87 21.86
N LEU A 99 -7.61 -16.41 21.62
CA LEU A 99 -6.42 -17.26 21.50
C LEU A 99 -5.64 -17.32 22.81
N LYS A 100 -6.28 -17.67 23.86
CA LYS A 100 -5.62 -17.70 25.18
C LYS A 100 -5.22 -19.07 25.64
#